data_e01e3a29432e36bba095d2abd2945938
#
_entry.id   e01e3a29432e36bba095d2abd2945938
#
_cell.length_a   1.000
_cell.length_b   1.000
_cell.length_c   1.000
_cell.angle_alpha   90.00
_cell.angle_beta   90.00
_cell.angle_gamma   90.00
#
_symmetry.space_group_name_H-M   'P 1'
#
loop_
_entity.id
_entity.type
_entity.pdbx_description
1 polymer ?
#
loop_
_entity_poly.entity_id
_entity_poly.type
_entity_poly.pdbx_seq_one_letter_code
_entity_poly.pdbx_strand_id
1 'polypeptide(L)'
;MAKRDTRQVCQDCGAVHSKWMGRCETCGAWNSVVEEQTMSAPRGALAGAGGRTLHFESLDGQSSAPPRALTGIAEFDRVLGGGLVAGSAVLVGGDPGIGKSTLLLQAAAALGRTLRVAYVSGEEAMDQVRLRAQRLGLAKAKVSLAATTSVREAIATLESREAPEAIVIDSIQTMFVDTLESAPGTVAQVRASASELIRVGKKRGVAILLVGHVTKEGVLAGPRVLEHMVDTVLYFEGERGHQFRILRAVKNRFGPTDEIGVFEMTDGGLVEVPNPSQLFLADRRDDVSGAAVFAGMEGTRPVLVEIQALVGPPVQGTPRRATIGWDSGRLAMVLAVLETRCGLAFASHDVYL
;
A
#
# COMPACT_ATOMS: atom_id res chain seq x y z
N MET A 1 -32.90 16.83 -24.78
CA MET A 1 -32.49 15.78 -23.83
C MET A 1 -31.09 15.33 -24.18
N ALA A 2 -30.08 15.68 -23.40
CA ALA A 2 -28.70 15.26 -23.63
C ALA A 2 -28.59 13.74 -23.43
N LYS A 3 -28.03 13.07 -24.42
CA LYS A 3 -27.75 11.62 -24.35
C LYS A 3 -26.75 11.39 -23.23
N ARG A 4 -27.13 10.73 -22.15
CA ARG A 4 -26.22 10.33 -21.07
C ARG A 4 -25.26 9.30 -21.65
N ASP A 5 -23.99 9.63 -21.71
CA ASP A 5 -22.94 8.70 -22.15
C ASP A 5 -22.56 7.87 -20.93
N THR A 6 -22.97 6.61 -20.90
CA THR A 6 -22.61 5.64 -19.85
C THR A 6 -21.49 4.74 -20.36
N ARG A 7 -20.56 4.37 -19.48
CA ARG A 7 -19.48 3.42 -19.76
C ARG A 7 -19.52 2.28 -18.76
N GLN A 8 -19.12 1.11 -19.20
CA GLN A 8 -18.96 -0.04 -18.33
C GLN A 8 -17.55 -0.04 -17.77
N VAL A 9 -17.41 0.07 -16.44
CA VAL A 9 -16.10 0.20 -15.77
C VAL A 9 -15.95 -0.92 -14.77
N CYS A 10 -14.80 -1.61 -14.82
CA CYS A 10 -14.46 -2.61 -13.83
C CYS A 10 -14.09 -1.93 -12.50
N GLN A 11 -14.77 -2.29 -11.42
CA GLN A 11 -14.54 -1.70 -10.09
C GLN A 11 -13.23 -2.16 -9.45
N ASP A 12 -12.63 -3.26 -9.93
CA ASP A 12 -11.37 -3.77 -9.40
C ASP A 12 -10.14 -3.15 -10.08
N CYS A 13 -10.15 -3.06 -11.43
CA CYS A 13 -8.96 -2.59 -12.16
C CYS A 13 -9.17 -1.26 -12.91
N GLY A 14 -10.39 -0.70 -12.94
CA GLY A 14 -10.71 0.53 -13.65
C GLY A 14 -10.73 0.41 -15.19
N ALA A 15 -10.63 -0.80 -15.75
CA ALA A 15 -10.72 -1.02 -17.18
C ALA A 15 -12.09 -0.62 -17.71
N VAL A 16 -12.11 0.13 -18.81
CA VAL A 16 -13.36 0.56 -19.47
C VAL A 16 -13.70 -0.43 -20.58
N HIS A 17 -14.93 -0.92 -20.55
CA HIS A 17 -15.47 -1.87 -21.51
C HIS A 17 -16.59 -1.23 -22.33
N SER A 18 -16.78 -1.66 -23.57
CA SER A 18 -17.83 -1.16 -24.46
C SER A 18 -19.23 -1.68 -24.10
N LYS A 19 -19.30 -2.78 -23.34
CA LYS A 19 -20.54 -3.42 -22.88
C LYS A 19 -20.33 -4.06 -21.53
N TRP A 20 -21.42 -4.30 -20.81
CA TRP A 20 -21.38 -5.07 -19.58
C TRP A 20 -20.93 -6.52 -19.84
N MET A 21 -20.11 -7.04 -18.95
CA MET A 21 -19.64 -8.42 -18.97
C MET A 21 -19.51 -8.96 -17.56
N GLY A 22 -19.81 -10.24 -17.38
CA GLY A 22 -19.78 -10.89 -16.07
C GLY A 22 -18.34 -11.11 -15.53
N ARG A 23 -17.34 -11.06 -16.41
CA ARG A 23 -15.92 -11.19 -16.05
C ARG A 23 -15.11 -10.13 -16.77
N CYS A 24 -14.28 -9.38 -16.04
CA CYS A 24 -13.40 -8.38 -16.64
C CYS A 24 -12.28 -9.05 -17.45
N GLU A 25 -12.12 -8.67 -18.72
CA GLU A 25 -11.08 -9.22 -19.60
C GLU A 25 -9.67 -8.80 -19.18
N THR A 26 -9.54 -7.67 -18.48
CA THR A 26 -8.25 -7.10 -18.09
C THR A 26 -7.68 -7.73 -16.82
N CYS A 27 -8.52 -7.89 -15.76
CA CYS A 27 -8.06 -8.41 -14.47
C CYS A 27 -8.66 -9.78 -14.10
N GLY A 28 -9.62 -10.27 -14.88
CA GLY A 28 -10.27 -11.57 -14.64
C GLY A 28 -11.33 -11.59 -13.55
N ALA A 29 -11.57 -10.48 -12.86
CA ALA A 29 -12.55 -10.38 -11.78
C ALA A 29 -13.98 -10.60 -12.26
N TRP A 30 -14.78 -11.35 -11.48
CA TRP A 30 -16.17 -11.64 -11.76
C TRP A 30 -17.10 -10.60 -11.15
N ASN A 31 -18.18 -10.24 -11.88
CA ASN A 31 -19.24 -9.32 -11.45
C ASN A 31 -18.72 -7.93 -11.00
N SER A 32 -17.55 -7.53 -11.47
CA SER A 32 -16.90 -6.27 -11.13
C SER A 32 -17.17 -5.15 -12.12
N VAL A 33 -17.78 -5.44 -13.27
CA VAL A 33 -18.07 -4.45 -14.31
C VAL A 33 -19.45 -3.84 -14.05
N VAL A 34 -19.45 -2.52 -13.75
CA VAL A 34 -20.68 -1.76 -13.48
C VAL A 34 -20.80 -0.58 -14.45
N GLU A 35 -22.02 -0.10 -14.63
CA GLU A 35 -22.31 1.06 -15.44
C GLU A 35 -22.00 2.35 -14.66
N GLU A 36 -21.09 3.15 -15.16
CA GLU A 36 -20.75 4.46 -14.63
C GLU A 36 -21.15 5.56 -15.61
N GLN A 37 -21.70 6.66 -15.10
CA GLN A 37 -22.00 7.83 -15.90
C GLN A 37 -20.67 8.58 -16.17
N THR A 38 -20.37 8.78 -17.45
CA THR A 38 -19.25 9.65 -17.82
C THR A 38 -19.72 11.09 -17.86
N MET A 39 -19.04 11.95 -17.10
CA MET A 39 -19.08 13.38 -17.45
C MET A 39 -18.42 13.53 -18.82
N SER A 40 -19.21 13.87 -19.82
CA SER A 40 -18.63 14.34 -21.08
C SER A 40 -17.81 15.58 -20.76
N ALA A 41 -16.50 15.51 -21.03
CA ALA A 41 -15.70 16.72 -21.04
C ALA A 41 -16.43 17.76 -21.92
N PRO A 42 -16.59 19.01 -21.47
CA PRO A 42 -17.27 20.01 -22.25
C PRO A 42 -16.67 20.03 -23.67
N ARG A 43 -17.49 19.79 -24.69
CA ARG A 43 -17.04 19.91 -26.08
C ARG A 43 -16.47 21.30 -26.24
N GLY A 44 -15.16 21.42 -26.51
CA GLY A 44 -14.48 22.69 -26.64
C GLY A 44 -13.74 23.21 -25.42
N ALA A 45 -13.40 22.36 -24.44
CA ALA A 45 -12.59 22.77 -23.26
C ALA A 45 -11.22 23.40 -23.63
N LEU A 46 -10.77 23.26 -24.87
CA LEU A 46 -9.58 23.94 -25.40
C LEU A 46 -9.94 25.13 -26.32
N ALA A 47 -11.23 25.32 -26.66
CA ALA A 47 -11.67 26.41 -27.56
C ALA A 47 -12.04 27.65 -26.73
N GLY A 48 -11.08 28.39 -26.23
CA GLY A 48 -11.39 29.72 -25.68
C GLY A 48 -10.52 30.27 -24.57
N ALA A 49 -9.70 29.46 -23.89
CA ALA A 49 -8.72 30.03 -22.98
C ALA A 49 -7.32 29.78 -23.54
N GLY A 50 -6.64 30.86 -23.92
CA GLY A 50 -5.22 30.79 -24.26
C GLY A 50 -4.46 30.06 -23.14
N GLY A 51 -3.87 28.91 -23.43
CA GLY A 51 -3.01 28.21 -22.49
C GLY A 51 -1.86 29.12 -22.07
N ARG A 52 -1.44 29.06 -20.80
CA ARG A 52 -0.18 29.69 -20.41
C ARG A 52 0.96 28.97 -21.11
N THR A 53 1.86 29.74 -21.73
CA THR A 53 3.11 29.21 -22.25
C THR A 53 3.90 28.53 -21.12
N LEU A 54 4.45 27.34 -21.39
CA LEU A 54 5.32 26.65 -20.46
C LEU A 54 6.64 27.41 -20.32
N HIS A 55 7.12 27.55 -19.10
CA HIS A 55 8.47 27.99 -18.82
C HIS A 55 9.35 26.73 -18.72
N PHE A 56 10.36 26.63 -19.57
CA PHE A 56 11.30 25.52 -19.54
C PHE A 56 12.52 25.92 -18.68
N GLU A 57 12.90 25.04 -17.76
CA GLU A 57 14.12 25.16 -16.97
C GLU A 57 15.17 24.19 -17.49
N SER A 58 16.46 24.54 -17.32
CA SER A 58 17.56 23.68 -17.72
C SER A 58 17.76 22.53 -16.74
N LEU A 59 18.21 21.35 -17.23
CA LEU A 59 18.56 20.20 -16.41
C LEU A 59 19.81 20.42 -15.54
N ASP A 60 20.70 21.33 -15.92
CA ASP A 60 21.93 21.67 -15.21
C ASP A 60 21.71 22.62 -14.01
N GLY A 61 20.44 22.93 -13.69
CA GLY A 61 20.08 23.70 -12.50
C GLY A 61 20.46 22.98 -11.19
N GLN A 62 20.88 23.76 -10.19
CA GLN A 62 21.09 23.21 -8.84
C GLN A 62 19.73 22.91 -8.19
N SER A 63 19.39 21.64 -8.04
CA SER A 63 18.26 21.22 -7.21
C SER A 63 18.79 20.59 -5.92
N SER A 64 18.39 21.13 -4.78
CA SER A 64 18.60 20.44 -3.51
C SER A 64 17.60 19.30 -3.35
N ALA A 65 18.03 18.18 -2.79
CA ALA A 65 17.11 17.09 -2.43
C ALA A 65 16.00 17.65 -1.52
N PRO A 66 14.73 17.31 -1.77
CA PRO A 66 13.65 17.81 -0.94
C PRO A 66 13.85 17.38 0.52
N PRO A 67 13.56 18.27 1.50
CA PRO A 67 13.72 17.95 2.90
C PRO A 67 12.82 16.77 3.29
N ARG A 68 13.35 15.88 4.12
CA ARG A 68 12.64 14.71 4.64
C ARG A 68 12.32 14.90 6.10
N ALA A 69 11.08 14.63 6.47
CA ALA A 69 10.66 14.60 7.87
C ALA A 69 10.74 13.14 8.36
N LEU A 70 11.55 12.90 9.39
CA LEU A 70 11.62 11.60 10.04
C LEU A 70 10.37 11.42 10.91
N THR A 71 9.72 10.27 10.77
CA THR A 71 8.61 9.90 11.65
C THR A 71 9.11 9.43 13.01
N GLY A 72 10.40 9.06 13.10
CA GLY A 72 10.98 8.46 14.29
C GLY A 72 10.54 7.01 14.51
N ILE A 73 9.85 6.41 13.54
CA ILE A 73 9.56 4.99 13.42
C ILE A 73 10.51 4.47 12.36
N ALA A 74 11.64 3.85 12.76
CA ALA A 74 12.73 3.54 11.86
C ALA A 74 12.32 2.56 10.75
N GLU A 75 11.46 1.60 11.06
CA GLU A 75 10.92 0.65 10.10
C GLU A 75 9.98 1.32 9.08
N PHE A 76 9.25 2.36 9.47
CA PHE A 76 8.43 3.16 8.56
C PHE A 76 9.28 4.12 7.73
N ASP A 77 10.25 4.80 8.35
CA ASP A 77 11.16 5.69 7.65
C ASP A 77 12.01 4.94 6.60
N ARG A 78 12.39 3.69 6.88
CA ARG A 78 13.09 2.80 5.95
C ARG A 78 12.31 2.62 4.64
N VAL A 79 11.05 2.19 4.72
CA VAL A 79 10.21 1.93 3.53
C VAL A 79 9.82 3.22 2.79
N LEU A 80 9.85 4.36 3.48
CA LEU A 80 9.71 5.67 2.85
C LEU A 80 10.99 6.12 2.12
N GLY A 81 12.10 5.40 2.29
CA GLY A 81 13.39 5.76 1.71
C GLY A 81 14.13 6.83 2.52
N GLY A 82 13.93 6.87 3.85
CA GLY A 82 14.60 7.78 4.80
C GLY A 82 13.72 8.94 5.25
N GLY A 83 12.41 8.76 5.31
CA GLY A 83 11.44 9.73 5.85
C GLY A 83 10.46 10.31 4.84
N LEU A 84 9.49 11.05 5.34
CA LEU A 84 8.39 11.64 4.57
C LEU A 84 8.88 12.88 3.81
N VAL A 85 8.69 12.90 2.51
CA VAL A 85 9.08 14.03 1.63
C VAL A 85 7.95 15.06 1.58
N ALA A 86 8.28 16.34 1.72
CA ALA A 86 7.32 17.43 1.61
C ALA A 86 6.64 17.43 0.23
N GLY A 87 5.32 17.59 0.20
CA GLY A 87 4.53 17.58 -1.05
C GLY A 87 4.40 16.21 -1.70
N SER A 88 4.89 15.13 -1.07
CA SER A 88 4.72 13.77 -1.59
C SER A 88 3.34 13.21 -1.31
N ALA A 89 2.94 12.24 -2.13
CA ALA A 89 1.74 11.44 -1.92
C ALA A 89 2.14 9.98 -1.66
N VAL A 90 1.76 9.46 -0.50
CA VAL A 90 2.02 8.09 -0.06
C VAL A 90 0.70 7.33 0.06
N LEU A 91 0.59 6.19 -0.58
CA LEU A 91 -0.53 5.27 -0.43
C LEU A 91 -0.11 4.10 0.46
N VAL A 92 -0.87 3.85 1.52
CA VAL A 92 -0.71 2.67 2.38
C VAL A 92 -1.89 1.74 2.15
N GLY A 93 -1.63 0.66 1.43
CA GLY A 93 -2.59 -0.41 1.13
C GLY A 93 -2.44 -1.59 2.08
N GLY A 94 -3.45 -2.48 2.07
CA GLY A 94 -3.44 -3.72 2.86
C GLY A 94 -4.85 -4.12 3.30
N ASP A 95 -4.98 -5.33 3.82
CA ASP A 95 -6.25 -5.90 4.26
C ASP A 95 -6.95 -5.07 5.35
N PRO A 96 -8.29 -5.09 5.41
CA PRO A 96 -9.03 -4.51 6.53
C PRO A 96 -8.57 -5.14 7.85
N GLY A 97 -8.30 -4.29 8.86
CA GLY A 97 -7.88 -4.73 10.20
C GLY A 97 -6.40 -5.09 10.33
N ILE A 98 -5.56 -4.96 9.26
CA ILE A 98 -4.13 -5.27 9.32
C ILE A 98 -3.32 -4.31 10.21
N GLY A 99 -3.84 -3.09 10.47
CA GLY A 99 -3.17 -2.10 11.31
C GLY A 99 -2.80 -0.78 10.61
N LYS A 100 -3.26 -0.53 9.36
CA LYS A 100 -2.94 0.70 8.59
C LYS A 100 -3.23 1.98 9.36
N SER A 101 -4.47 2.11 9.85
CA SER A 101 -4.91 3.28 10.62
C SER A 101 -4.14 3.44 11.94
N THR A 102 -3.74 2.32 12.56
CA THR A 102 -2.90 2.34 13.77
C THR A 102 -1.51 2.86 13.44
N LEU A 103 -0.86 2.33 12.41
CA LEU A 103 0.47 2.78 11.98
C LEU A 103 0.46 4.28 11.63
N LEU A 104 -0.52 4.71 10.82
CA LEU A 104 -0.57 6.10 10.39
C LEU A 104 -0.94 7.06 11.52
N LEU A 105 -1.72 6.63 12.52
CA LEU A 105 -1.96 7.44 13.70
C LEU A 105 -0.69 7.56 14.57
N GLN A 106 0.08 6.49 14.74
CA GLN A 106 1.38 6.53 15.41
C GLN A 106 2.38 7.42 14.66
N ALA A 107 2.47 7.29 13.33
CA ALA A 107 3.31 8.14 12.49
C ALA A 107 2.89 9.62 12.56
N ALA A 108 1.59 9.91 12.49
CA ALA A 108 1.05 11.27 12.63
C ALA A 108 1.41 11.87 13.99
N ALA A 109 1.27 11.09 15.07
CA ALA A 109 1.62 11.53 16.41
C ALA A 109 3.12 11.83 16.58
N ALA A 110 3.97 11.02 15.95
CA ALA A 110 5.41 11.22 15.96
C ALA A 110 5.83 12.44 15.13
N LEU A 111 5.32 12.59 13.91
CA LEU A 111 5.51 13.77 13.06
C LEU A 111 4.99 15.06 13.72
N GLY A 112 3.90 14.97 14.49
CA GLY A 112 3.31 16.11 15.20
C GLY A 112 4.20 16.74 16.25
N ARG A 113 5.37 16.18 16.53
CA ARG A 113 6.41 16.78 17.39
C ARG A 113 7.14 17.92 16.67
N THR A 114 7.25 17.85 15.36
CA THR A 114 8.03 18.78 14.52
C THR A 114 7.23 19.48 13.45
N LEU A 115 6.12 18.90 13.00
CA LEU A 115 5.25 19.39 11.95
C LEU A 115 3.83 19.63 12.45
N ARG A 116 3.09 20.49 11.74
CA ARG A 116 1.63 20.56 11.87
C ARG A 116 1.03 19.38 11.09
N VAL A 117 0.40 18.46 11.82
CA VAL A 117 -0.17 17.25 11.24
C VAL A 117 -1.68 17.22 11.45
N ALA A 118 -2.40 16.88 10.39
CA ALA A 118 -3.83 16.61 10.43
C ALA A 118 -4.12 15.14 10.14
N TYR A 119 -5.15 14.59 10.80
CA TYR A 119 -5.70 13.28 10.55
C TYR A 119 -7.19 13.43 10.27
N VAL A 120 -7.58 13.08 9.04
CA VAL A 120 -8.97 13.17 8.58
C VAL A 120 -9.51 11.75 8.47
N SER A 121 -10.55 11.46 9.24
CA SER A 121 -11.27 10.20 9.18
C SER A 121 -12.54 10.35 8.35
N GLY A 122 -12.70 9.48 7.36
CA GLY A 122 -13.94 9.34 6.60
C GLY A 122 -14.77 8.12 7.03
N GLU A 123 -14.24 7.26 7.90
CA GLU A 123 -14.88 6.02 8.34
C GLU A 123 -15.31 6.07 9.81
N GLU A 124 -14.49 6.65 10.66
CA GLU A 124 -14.68 6.66 12.11
C GLU A 124 -15.00 8.05 12.62
N ALA A 125 -15.87 8.12 13.63
CA ALA A 125 -16.10 9.35 14.38
C ALA A 125 -14.83 9.77 15.16
N MET A 126 -14.66 11.06 15.39
CA MET A 126 -13.49 11.60 16.10
C MET A 126 -13.27 10.94 17.47
N ASP A 127 -14.33 10.59 18.19
CA ASP A 127 -14.22 9.95 19.50
C ASP A 127 -13.64 8.53 19.41
N GLN A 128 -13.94 7.80 18.34
CA GLN A 128 -13.34 6.48 18.09
C GLN A 128 -11.83 6.60 17.79
N VAL A 129 -11.44 7.60 17.02
CA VAL A 129 -10.02 7.90 16.78
C VAL A 129 -9.32 8.32 18.09
N ARG A 130 -9.98 9.13 18.94
CA ARG A 130 -9.46 9.52 20.27
C ARG A 130 -9.28 8.32 21.20
N LEU A 131 -10.25 7.41 21.26
CA LEU A 131 -10.17 6.19 22.06
C LEU A 131 -9.00 5.30 21.58
N ARG A 132 -8.82 5.19 20.26
CA ARG A 132 -7.64 4.50 19.71
C ARG A 132 -6.35 5.21 20.13
N ALA A 133 -6.27 6.53 20.00
CA ALA A 133 -5.11 7.31 20.44
C ALA A 133 -4.80 7.10 21.93
N GLN A 134 -5.83 7.05 22.79
CA GLN A 134 -5.67 6.77 24.21
C GLN A 134 -5.07 5.38 24.47
N ARG A 135 -5.59 4.34 23.82
CA ARG A 135 -5.07 2.97 23.91
C ARG A 135 -3.60 2.88 23.48
N LEU A 136 -3.23 3.65 22.47
CA LEU A 136 -1.86 3.72 21.94
C LEU A 136 -0.93 4.64 22.78
N GLY A 137 -1.39 5.23 23.86
CA GLY A 137 -0.60 6.18 24.66
C GLY A 137 -0.38 7.53 23.96
N LEU A 138 -1.16 7.86 22.93
CA LEU A 138 -0.99 9.04 22.07
C LEU A 138 -1.99 10.18 22.39
N ALA A 139 -2.69 10.12 23.50
CA ALA A 139 -3.74 11.10 23.85
C ALA A 139 -3.28 12.56 23.89
N LYS A 140 -1.97 12.79 24.12
CA LYS A 140 -1.37 14.13 24.19
C LYS A 140 -0.61 14.52 22.91
N ALA A 141 -0.72 13.73 21.83
CA ALA A 141 -0.05 14.02 20.58
C ALA A 141 -0.62 15.29 19.93
N LYS A 142 0.25 16.08 19.31
CA LYS A 142 -0.12 17.31 18.60
C LYS A 142 -0.59 16.97 17.18
N VAL A 143 -1.77 16.35 17.08
CA VAL A 143 -2.41 15.99 15.80
C VAL A 143 -3.80 16.62 15.78
N SER A 144 -4.10 17.36 14.74
CA SER A 144 -5.43 17.91 14.49
C SER A 144 -6.32 16.85 13.89
N LEU A 145 -7.47 16.56 14.53
CA LEU A 145 -8.42 15.55 14.06
C LEU A 145 -9.63 16.21 13.40
N ALA A 146 -10.08 15.64 12.29
CA ALA A 146 -11.34 15.99 11.66
C ALA A 146 -12.06 14.71 11.18
N ALA A 147 -13.38 14.75 11.11
CA ALA A 147 -14.20 13.72 10.49
C ALA A 147 -14.98 14.35 9.33
N THR A 148 -14.64 13.97 8.12
CA THR A 148 -15.33 14.39 6.89
C THR A 148 -15.05 13.42 5.77
N THR A 149 -16.00 13.30 4.85
CA THR A 149 -15.84 12.60 3.58
C THR A 149 -15.75 13.56 2.39
N SER A 150 -15.85 14.88 2.62
CA SER A 150 -15.83 15.90 1.58
C SER A 150 -14.40 16.27 1.18
N VAL A 151 -14.04 16.00 -0.06
CA VAL A 151 -12.76 16.45 -0.65
C VAL A 151 -12.68 17.97 -0.68
N ARG A 152 -13.80 18.66 -0.89
CA ARG A 152 -13.87 20.13 -0.89
C ARG A 152 -13.42 20.72 0.44
N GLU A 153 -13.89 20.16 1.56
CA GLU A 153 -13.49 20.62 2.91
C GLU A 153 -12.01 20.36 3.19
N ALA A 154 -11.52 19.16 2.80
CA ALA A 154 -10.11 18.82 2.92
C ALA A 154 -9.23 19.78 2.10
N ILE A 155 -9.61 20.11 0.87
CA ILE A 155 -8.89 21.07 0.01
C ILE A 155 -8.91 22.48 0.60
N ALA A 156 -10.06 22.96 1.10
CA ALA A 156 -10.16 24.25 1.75
C ALA A 156 -9.20 24.37 2.95
N THR A 157 -9.06 23.28 3.71
CA THR A 157 -8.10 23.18 4.82
C THR A 157 -6.65 23.24 4.33
N LEU A 158 -6.31 22.51 3.24
CA LEU A 158 -4.97 22.50 2.64
C LEU A 158 -4.60 23.86 2.01
N GLU A 159 -5.58 24.65 1.60
CA GLU A 159 -5.37 25.98 1.02
C GLU A 159 -5.39 27.10 2.06
N SER A 160 -5.75 26.83 3.31
CA SER A 160 -5.80 27.81 4.39
C SER A 160 -4.41 28.31 4.81
N ARG A 161 -4.37 29.39 5.60
CA ARG A 161 -3.11 29.92 6.17
C ARG A 161 -2.51 28.99 7.24
N GLU A 162 -3.35 28.22 7.90
CA GLU A 162 -2.96 27.25 8.94
C GLU A 162 -2.91 25.82 8.39
N ALA A 163 -2.66 25.67 7.08
CA ALA A 163 -2.57 24.38 6.43
C ALA A 163 -1.58 23.46 7.17
N PRO A 164 -1.92 22.17 7.34
CA PRO A 164 -0.96 21.20 7.88
C PRO A 164 0.21 21.02 6.90
N GLU A 165 1.34 20.53 7.40
CA GLU A 165 2.52 20.16 6.61
C GLU A 165 2.45 18.68 6.17
N ALA A 166 1.69 17.88 6.93
CA ALA A 166 1.33 16.51 6.56
C ALA A 166 -0.14 16.22 6.92
N ILE A 167 -0.82 15.47 6.07
CA ILE A 167 -2.21 15.07 6.30
C ILE A 167 -2.40 13.59 6.03
N VAL A 168 -3.10 12.90 6.94
CA VAL A 168 -3.56 11.52 6.76
C VAL A 168 -5.03 11.55 6.36
N ILE A 169 -5.40 10.80 5.34
CA ILE A 169 -6.79 10.57 4.88
C ILE A 169 -7.12 9.09 5.09
N ASP A 170 -8.00 8.80 6.02
CA ASP A 170 -8.39 7.43 6.42
C ASP A 170 -9.91 7.21 6.33
N SER A 171 -10.39 6.65 5.22
CA SER A 171 -9.72 6.17 4.02
C SER A 171 -10.10 6.97 2.77
N ILE A 172 -9.30 6.82 1.71
CA ILE A 172 -9.59 7.47 0.42
C ILE A 172 -10.87 6.95 -0.22
N GLN A 173 -11.30 5.74 0.12
CA GLN A 173 -12.52 5.12 -0.42
C GLN A 173 -13.80 5.81 0.04
N THR A 174 -13.79 6.43 1.19
CA THR A 174 -14.96 7.15 1.74
C THR A 174 -15.06 8.59 1.25
N MET A 175 -13.96 9.12 0.72
CA MET A 175 -13.91 10.48 0.21
C MET A 175 -14.70 10.64 -1.09
N PHE A 176 -15.36 11.78 -1.24
CA PHE A 176 -16.10 12.09 -2.46
C PHE A 176 -15.91 13.52 -2.94
N VAL A 177 -15.99 13.67 -4.24
CA VAL A 177 -16.05 14.96 -4.96
C VAL A 177 -17.50 15.22 -5.36
N ASP A 178 -18.10 16.28 -4.85
CA ASP A 178 -19.51 16.62 -5.00
C ASP A 178 -19.94 16.96 -6.44
N THR A 179 -18.98 17.25 -7.32
CA THR A 179 -19.25 17.51 -8.75
C THR A 179 -19.37 16.23 -9.58
N LEU A 180 -19.13 15.06 -9.01
CA LEU A 180 -19.29 13.76 -9.67
C LEU A 180 -20.59 13.09 -9.21
N GLU A 181 -21.42 12.66 -10.16
CA GLU A 181 -22.68 11.99 -9.86
C GLU A 181 -22.53 10.53 -9.39
N SER A 182 -21.32 9.96 -9.46
CA SER A 182 -21.04 8.59 -9.00
C SER A 182 -21.03 8.48 -7.48
N ALA A 183 -21.47 7.33 -6.95
CA ALA A 183 -21.51 7.08 -5.51
C ALA A 183 -20.10 7.07 -4.86
N PRO A 184 -19.96 7.46 -3.57
CA PRO A 184 -18.73 7.28 -2.83
C PRO A 184 -18.24 5.82 -2.90
N GLY A 185 -16.92 5.61 -2.91
CA GLY A 185 -16.32 4.27 -3.00
C GLY A 185 -16.18 3.71 -4.41
N THR A 186 -16.84 4.31 -5.42
CA THR A 186 -16.61 3.92 -6.82
C THR A 186 -15.22 4.33 -7.29
N VAL A 187 -14.68 3.61 -8.27
CA VAL A 187 -13.38 3.89 -8.88
C VAL A 187 -13.27 5.34 -9.35
N ALA A 188 -14.34 5.89 -9.95
CA ALA A 188 -14.35 7.27 -10.43
C ALA A 188 -14.20 8.27 -9.27
N GLN A 189 -14.93 8.08 -8.17
CA GLN A 189 -14.84 8.93 -6.98
C GLN A 189 -13.47 8.83 -6.30
N VAL A 190 -12.98 7.61 -6.08
CA VAL A 190 -11.68 7.38 -5.44
C VAL A 190 -10.55 8.02 -6.25
N ARG A 191 -10.59 7.86 -7.59
CA ARG A 191 -9.62 8.48 -8.50
C ARG A 191 -9.68 10.00 -8.47
N ALA A 192 -10.86 10.57 -8.55
CA ALA A 192 -11.04 12.02 -8.55
C ALA A 192 -10.63 12.63 -7.21
N SER A 193 -11.06 12.01 -6.10
CA SER A 193 -10.69 12.44 -4.74
C SER A 193 -9.18 12.45 -4.54
N ALA A 194 -8.50 11.36 -4.90
CA ALA A 194 -7.05 11.27 -4.80
C ALA A 194 -6.36 12.29 -5.72
N SER A 195 -6.84 12.47 -6.97
CA SER A 195 -6.28 13.43 -7.92
C SER A 195 -6.27 14.85 -7.37
N GLU A 196 -7.41 15.30 -6.85
CA GLU A 196 -7.56 16.65 -6.33
C GLU A 196 -6.71 16.87 -5.07
N LEU A 197 -6.73 15.93 -4.13
CA LEU A 197 -5.91 16.02 -2.91
C LEU A 197 -4.41 16.07 -3.26
N ILE A 198 -3.94 15.16 -4.12
CA ILE A 198 -2.53 15.10 -4.53
C ILE A 198 -2.12 16.38 -5.26
N ARG A 199 -2.98 16.90 -6.15
CA ARG A 199 -2.72 18.14 -6.90
C ARG A 199 -2.50 19.32 -5.94
N VAL A 200 -3.39 19.47 -4.96
CA VAL A 200 -3.30 20.56 -3.99
C VAL A 200 -2.11 20.35 -3.04
N GLY A 201 -1.90 19.12 -2.55
CA GLY A 201 -0.75 18.78 -1.70
C GLY A 201 0.58 19.13 -2.36
N LYS A 202 0.79 18.72 -3.62
CA LYS A 202 2.00 19.06 -4.40
C LYS A 202 2.17 20.57 -4.58
N LYS A 203 1.09 21.28 -4.89
CA LYS A 203 1.11 22.74 -5.07
C LYS A 203 1.48 23.47 -3.78
N ARG A 204 1.03 22.95 -2.62
CA ARG A 204 1.22 23.59 -1.30
C ARG A 204 2.41 23.04 -0.52
N GLY A 205 3.10 22.02 -1.04
CA GLY A 205 4.19 21.35 -0.33
C GLY A 205 3.73 20.49 0.85
N VAL A 206 2.44 20.11 0.90
CA VAL A 206 1.86 19.28 1.97
C VAL A 206 2.02 17.81 1.62
N ALA A 207 2.61 17.02 2.51
CA ALA A 207 2.69 15.58 2.36
C ALA A 207 1.32 14.92 2.64
N ILE A 208 0.89 14.03 1.74
CA ILE A 208 -0.41 13.36 1.84
C ILE A 208 -0.20 11.86 2.02
N LEU A 209 -0.75 11.31 3.12
CA LEU A 209 -0.77 9.88 3.38
C LEU A 209 -2.21 9.37 3.21
N LEU A 210 -2.43 8.54 2.21
CA LEU A 210 -3.72 7.96 1.87
C LEU A 210 -3.80 6.53 2.40
N VAL A 211 -4.84 6.22 3.17
CA VAL A 211 -5.17 4.83 3.51
C VAL A 211 -6.02 4.25 2.40
N GLY A 212 -5.63 3.07 1.90
CA GLY A 212 -6.38 2.30 0.91
C GLY A 212 -6.68 0.88 1.40
N HIS A 213 -7.87 0.38 1.08
CA HIS A 213 -8.23 -1.02 1.32
C HIS A 213 -7.96 -1.85 0.06
N VAL A 214 -7.63 -3.12 0.23
CA VAL A 214 -7.51 -4.09 -0.85
C VAL A 214 -8.80 -4.88 -1.02
N THR A 215 -9.04 -5.43 -2.21
CA THR A 215 -10.12 -6.41 -2.43
C THR A 215 -9.75 -7.75 -1.80
N LYS A 216 -10.73 -8.66 -1.72
CA LYS A 216 -10.53 -10.03 -1.20
C LYS A 216 -9.45 -10.83 -1.95
N GLU A 217 -9.14 -10.45 -3.17
CA GLU A 217 -8.09 -11.05 -4.00
C GLU A 217 -6.70 -10.42 -3.77
N GLY A 218 -6.52 -9.60 -2.73
CA GLY A 218 -5.25 -8.94 -2.43
C GLY A 218 -4.87 -7.80 -3.40
N VAL A 219 -5.82 -7.36 -4.23
CA VAL A 219 -5.66 -6.21 -5.11
C VAL A 219 -6.21 -4.98 -4.41
N LEU A 220 -5.53 -3.83 -4.51
CA LEU A 220 -6.02 -2.56 -3.97
C LEU A 220 -7.45 -2.30 -4.47
N ALA A 221 -8.41 -2.17 -3.53
CA ALA A 221 -9.78 -1.80 -3.85
C ALA A 221 -9.82 -0.33 -4.29
N GLY A 222 -10.24 -0.13 -5.52
CA GLY A 222 -9.96 1.11 -6.18
C GLY A 222 -8.59 1.01 -6.83
N PRO A 223 -8.57 1.18 -8.09
CA PRO A 223 -7.74 0.50 -9.06
C PRO A 223 -6.26 0.79 -8.84
N ARG A 224 -5.42 -0.05 -9.43
CA ARG A 224 -4.02 0.23 -9.81
C ARG A 224 -3.77 1.66 -10.32
N VAL A 225 -4.84 2.37 -10.65
CA VAL A 225 -4.88 3.80 -10.99
C VAL A 225 -4.30 4.68 -9.87
N LEU A 226 -4.56 4.38 -8.58
CA LEU A 226 -3.97 5.15 -7.47
C LEU A 226 -2.46 4.96 -7.38
N GLU A 227 -1.96 3.76 -7.67
CA GLU A 227 -0.51 3.49 -7.68
C GLU A 227 0.23 4.38 -8.68
N HIS A 228 -0.39 4.66 -9.83
CA HIS A 228 0.22 5.55 -10.84
C HIS A 228 0.19 7.02 -10.44
N MET A 229 -0.76 7.43 -9.59
CA MET A 229 -0.96 8.82 -9.19
C MET A 229 -0.09 9.26 -8.02
N VAL A 230 0.27 8.33 -7.13
CA VAL A 230 1.07 8.59 -5.93
C VAL A 230 2.57 8.44 -6.21
N ASP A 231 3.39 8.99 -5.33
CA ASP A 231 4.84 8.93 -5.43
C ASP A 231 5.41 7.67 -4.75
N THR A 232 4.76 7.20 -3.68
CA THR A 232 5.14 6.01 -2.92
C THR A 232 3.92 5.14 -2.67
N VAL A 233 4.06 3.82 -2.86
CA VAL A 233 3.06 2.80 -2.52
C VAL A 233 3.68 1.85 -1.52
N LEU A 234 3.07 1.75 -0.37
CA LEU A 234 3.40 0.83 0.70
C LEU A 234 2.30 -0.21 0.85
N TYR A 235 2.68 -1.46 0.97
CA TYR A 235 1.76 -2.57 1.16
C TYR A 235 1.93 -3.16 2.54
N PHE A 236 0.87 -3.22 3.32
CA PHE A 236 0.87 -3.77 4.66
C PHE A 236 0.32 -5.19 4.62
N GLU A 237 1.19 -6.15 4.87
CA GLU A 237 0.96 -7.59 4.75
C GLU A 237 1.00 -8.26 6.12
N GLY A 238 0.32 -9.38 6.28
CA GLY A 238 0.36 -10.19 7.48
C GLY A 238 -0.81 -11.16 7.55
N GLU A 239 -0.62 -12.32 8.13
CA GLU A 239 -1.65 -13.30 8.31
C GLU A 239 -2.49 -13.01 9.55
N ARG A 240 -3.79 -13.33 9.47
CA ARG A 240 -4.69 -13.26 10.62
C ARG A 240 -4.28 -14.32 11.65
N GLY A 241 -4.01 -13.88 12.87
CA GLY A 241 -3.55 -14.78 13.94
C GLY A 241 -2.05 -14.70 14.23
N HIS A 242 -1.24 -14.19 13.31
CA HIS A 242 0.14 -13.85 13.59
C HIS A 242 0.25 -12.43 14.13
N GLN A 243 1.17 -12.22 15.07
CA GLN A 243 1.39 -10.89 15.67
C GLN A 243 2.25 -9.98 14.78
N PHE A 244 2.98 -10.53 13.82
CA PHE A 244 3.89 -9.77 12.96
C PHE A 244 3.21 -9.25 11.71
N ARG A 245 3.66 -8.08 11.28
CA ARG A 245 3.20 -7.37 10.08
C ARG A 245 4.39 -6.88 9.31
N ILE A 246 4.33 -7.00 7.99
CA ILE A 246 5.37 -6.54 7.07
C ILE A 246 4.81 -5.37 6.27
N LEU A 247 5.50 -4.26 6.26
CA LEU A 247 5.24 -3.12 5.40
C LEU A 247 6.25 -3.13 4.27
N ARG A 248 5.79 -3.29 3.04
CA ARG A 248 6.64 -3.40 1.84
C ARG A 248 6.50 -2.17 0.96
N ALA A 249 7.63 -1.63 0.50
CA ALA A 249 7.64 -0.58 -0.51
C ALA A 249 7.51 -1.22 -1.91
N VAL A 250 6.36 -1.05 -2.57
CA VAL A 250 6.09 -1.56 -3.92
C VAL A 250 6.48 -0.54 -5.00
N LYS A 251 6.34 0.75 -4.66
CA LYS A 251 6.74 1.87 -5.50
C LYS A 251 7.32 2.97 -4.61
N ASN A 252 8.45 3.51 -4.99
CA ASN A 252 9.03 4.65 -4.28
C ASN A 252 9.84 5.54 -5.25
N ARG A 253 9.41 6.79 -5.45
CA ARG A 253 10.13 7.77 -6.27
C ARG A 253 11.28 8.43 -5.52
N PHE A 254 11.33 8.25 -4.21
CA PHE A 254 12.28 8.93 -3.32
C PHE A 254 13.30 7.98 -2.69
N GLY A 255 13.22 6.69 -2.98
CA GLY A 255 14.10 5.68 -2.41
C GLY A 255 13.97 4.34 -3.15
N PRO A 256 14.66 3.30 -2.66
CA PRO A 256 14.56 1.97 -3.21
C PRO A 256 13.15 1.39 -3.07
N THR A 257 12.78 0.53 -4.00
CA THR A 257 11.63 -0.37 -3.91
C THR A 257 12.08 -1.69 -3.26
N ASP A 258 11.13 -2.51 -2.88
CA ASP A 258 11.35 -3.82 -2.21
C ASP A 258 11.91 -3.74 -0.78
N GLU A 259 12.07 -2.52 -0.24
CA GLU A 259 12.37 -2.35 1.18
C GLU A 259 11.21 -2.82 2.05
N ILE A 260 11.55 -3.48 3.16
CA ILE A 260 10.58 -3.94 4.14
C ILE A 260 10.79 -3.28 5.51
N GLY A 261 9.67 -2.97 6.16
CA GLY A 261 9.58 -2.63 7.58
C GLY A 261 8.82 -3.73 8.31
N VAL A 262 9.32 -4.17 9.45
CA VAL A 262 8.71 -5.25 10.21
C VAL A 262 8.20 -4.72 11.54
N PHE A 263 6.95 -5.06 11.85
CA PHE A 263 6.24 -4.62 13.04
C PHE A 263 5.61 -5.80 13.76
N GLU A 264 5.54 -5.70 15.07
CA GLU A 264 4.75 -6.56 15.93
C GLU A 264 3.47 -5.83 16.35
N MET A 265 2.33 -6.50 16.22
CA MET A 265 1.06 -5.97 16.71
C MET A 265 0.88 -6.35 18.18
N THR A 266 0.87 -5.35 19.03
CA THR A 266 0.66 -5.49 20.48
C THR A 266 -0.63 -4.78 20.92
N ASP A 267 -1.03 -4.94 22.18
CA ASP A 267 -2.15 -4.18 22.75
C ASP A 267 -1.90 -2.66 22.74
N GLY A 268 -0.64 -2.27 22.82
CA GLY A 268 -0.18 -0.88 22.75
C GLY A 268 0.00 -0.34 21.32
N GLY A 269 -0.30 -1.13 20.29
CA GLY A 269 -0.15 -0.76 18.88
C GLY A 269 0.95 -1.51 18.17
N LEU A 270 1.46 -0.91 17.10
CA LEU A 270 2.55 -1.46 16.31
C LEU A 270 3.90 -1.08 16.91
N VAL A 271 4.71 -2.08 17.17
CA VAL A 271 6.08 -1.95 17.69
C VAL A 271 7.05 -2.41 16.60
N GLU A 272 8.12 -1.67 16.43
CA GLU A 272 9.16 -1.98 15.44
C GLU A 272 9.92 -3.25 15.81
N VAL A 273 10.26 -4.04 14.80
CA VAL A 273 11.13 -5.23 14.95
C VAL A 273 12.46 -4.96 14.26
N PRO A 274 13.48 -4.50 15.00
CA PRO A 274 14.76 -4.12 14.41
C PRO A 274 15.50 -5.28 13.77
N ASN A 275 15.33 -6.50 14.26
CA ASN A 275 15.95 -7.71 13.73
C ASN A 275 14.91 -8.78 13.38
N PRO A 276 14.34 -8.77 12.16
CA PRO A 276 13.36 -9.78 11.75
C PRO A 276 13.92 -11.20 11.67
N SER A 277 15.23 -11.38 11.52
CA SER A 277 15.83 -12.73 11.53
C SER A 277 15.55 -13.49 12.82
N GLN A 278 15.45 -12.78 13.94
CA GLN A 278 15.08 -13.40 15.22
C GLN A 278 13.67 -14.00 15.20
N LEU A 279 12.75 -13.42 14.44
CA LEU A 279 11.38 -13.91 14.30
C LEU A 279 11.34 -15.20 13.48
N PHE A 280 12.04 -15.20 12.34
CA PHE A 280 12.06 -16.33 11.41
C PHE A 280 12.87 -17.52 11.96
N LEU A 281 13.65 -17.31 13.00
CA LEU A 281 14.46 -18.35 13.66
C LEU A 281 14.01 -18.64 15.10
N ALA A 282 12.94 -18.00 15.61
CA ALA A 282 12.51 -18.12 17.01
C ALA A 282 12.13 -19.55 17.41
N ASP A 283 11.50 -20.30 16.50
CA ASP A 283 11.03 -21.68 16.73
C ASP A 283 12.01 -22.72 16.22
N ARG A 284 13.22 -22.31 15.79
CA ARG A 284 14.23 -23.21 15.26
C ARG A 284 14.67 -24.24 16.31
N ARG A 285 14.67 -25.50 15.89
CA ARG A 285 15.24 -26.62 16.64
C ARG A 285 16.52 -27.08 15.95
N ASP A 286 17.63 -27.06 16.65
CA ASP A 286 18.94 -27.42 16.10
C ASP A 286 19.11 -28.92 15.80
N ASP A 287 18.20 -29.76 16.26
CA ASP A 287 18.24 -31.23 16.17
C ASP A 287 17.28 -31.80 15.11
N VAL A 288 16.64 -30.95 14.28
CA VAL A 288 15.69 -31.39 13.25
C VAL A 288 16.40 -31.53 11.92
N SER A 289 16.41 -32.78 11.38
CA SER A 289 16.92 -32.99 10.00
C SER A 289 16.04 -32.36 8.96
N GLY A 290 16.66 -31.82 7.89
CA GLY A 290 15.96 -31.17 6.80
C GLY A 290 15.70 -29.69 7.01
N ALA A 291 16.15 -29.10 8.12
CA ALA A 291 16.10 -27.66 8.36
C ALA A 291 17.45 -27.00 8.05
N ALA A 292 17.43 -25.93 7.29
CA ALA A 292 18.61 -25.13 6.96
C ALA A 292 18.31 -23.64 7.07
N VAL A 293 19.30 -22.84 7.51
CA VAL A 293 19.17 -21.38 7.51
C VAL A 293 19.65 -20.83 6.19
N PHE A 294 18.78 -20.13 5.52
CA PHE A 294 19.07 -19.37 4.30
C PHE A 294 19.28 -17.90 4.64
N ALA A 295 20.38 -17.33 4.17
CA ALA A 295 20.66 -15.89 4.23
C ALA A 295 20.22 -15.23 2.93
N GLY A 296 19.08 -14.53 2.98
CA GLY A 296 18.51 -13.80 1.86
C GLY A 296 18.64 -12.29 2.03
N MET A 297 18.25 -11.57 0.97
CA MET A 297 18.12 -10.11 0.98
C MET A 297 16.68 -9.74 0.65
N GLU A 298 16.07 -8.89 1.47
CA GLU A 298 14.81 -8.23 1.18
C GLU A 298 15.07 -6.72 1.07
N GLY A 299 15.04 -6.21 -0.16
CA GLY A 299 15.55 -4.87 -0.46
C GLY A 299 17.04 -4.77 -0.12
N THR A 300 17.40 -3.87 0.76
CA THR A 300 18.77 -3.71 1.28
C THR A 300 19.01 -4.47 2.59
N ARG A 301 17.98 -5.16 3.11
CA ARG A 301 18.01 -5.79 4.43
C ARG A 301 18.40 -7.27 4.35
N PRO A 302 19.48 -7.71 5.02
CA PRO A 302 19.75 -9.13 5.17
C PRO A 302 18.72 -9.76 6.13
N VAL A 303 18.18 -10.90 5.74
CA VAL A 303 17.19 -11.65 6.51
C VAL A 303 17.58 -13.12 6.53
N LEU A 304 17.64 -13.71 7.70
CA LEU A 304 17.82 -15.14 7.89
C LEU A 304 16.45 -15.82 8.00
N VAL A 305 16.24 -16.84 7.17
CA VAL A 305 14.98 -17.59 7.13
C VAL A 305 15.30 -19.08 7.25
N GLU A 306 14.53 -19.81 8.04
CA GLU A 306 14.61 -21.26 8.05
C GLU A 306 13.85 -21.82 6.86
N ILE A 307 14.53 -22.70 6.11
CA ILE A 307 13.94 -23.49 5.04
C ILE A 307 13.90 -24.94 5.53
N GLN A 308 12.73 -25.56 5.44
CA GLN A 308 12.52 -26.95 5.80
C GLN A 308 12.23 -27.79 4.58
N ALA A 309 12.96 -28.86 4.40
CA ALA A 309 12.75 -29.84 3.33
C ALA A 309 12.58 -31.23 3.92
N LEU A 310 11.52 -31.92 3.47
CA LEU A 310 11.26 -33.30 3.84
C LEU A 310 11.28 -34.17 2.59
N VAL A 311 12.01 -35.29 2.67
CA VAL A 311 12.06 -36.30 1.62
C VAL A 311 11.66 -37.62 2.24
N GLY A 312 10.67 -38.31 1.67
CA GLY A 312 10.15 -39.55 2.20
C GLY A 312 9.68 -40.51 1.11
N PRO A 313 9.40 -41.77 1.44
CA PRO A 313 8.82 -42.71 0.50
C PRO A 313 7.42 -42.23 0.06
N PRO A 314 7.02 -42.47 -1.19
CA PRO A 314 5.73 -42.03 -1.68
C PRO A 314 4.59 -42.78 -0.97
N VAL A 315 3.57 -42.03 -0.54
CA VAL A 315 2.40 -42.61 0.14
C VAL A 315 1.50 -43.37 -0.86
N GLN A 316 1.48 -42.98 -2.12
CA GLN A 316 0.73 -43.62 -3.21
C GLN A 316 1.49 -43.44 -4.55
N GLY A 317 1.92 -44.51 -5.12
CA GLY A 317 2.40 -44.71 -6.51
C GLY A 317 3.16 -43.60 -7.25
N THR A 318 2.62 -42.39 -7.26
CA THR A 318 3.24 -41.23 -7.92
C THR A 318 3.82 -40.29 -6.90
N PRO A 319 5.12 -39.99 -6.91
CA PRO A 319 5.77 -39.09 -5.99
C PRO A 319 5.19 -37.67 -6.01
N ARG A 320 4.93 -37.11 -4.85
CA ARG A 320 4.39 -35.76 -4.68
C ARG A 320 5.50 -34.73 -4.60
N ARG A 321 5.24 -33.54 -5.17
CA ARG A 321 6.06 -32.35 -5.06
C ARG A 321 5.19 -31.24 -4.52
N ALA A 322 5.42 -30.80 -3.30
CA ALA A 322 4.63 -29.73 -2.69
C ALA A 322 5.56 -28.65 -2.13
N THR A 323 5.17 -27.39 -2.30
CA THR A 323 5.90 -26.24 -1.78
C THR A 323 4.96 -25.33 -1.02
N ILE A 324 5.47 -24.72 0.06
CA ILE A 324 4.82 -23.62 0.78
C ILE A 324 5.79 -22.44 0.78
N GLY A 325 5.35 -21.30 0.24
CA GLY A 325 6.19 -20.11 0.16
C GLY A 325 7.27 -20.14 -0.93
N TRP A 326 7.33 -21.21 -1.74
CA TRP A 326 8.28 -21.37 -2.84
C TRP A 326 7.58 -21.73 -4.15
N ASP A 327 8.21 -21.33 -5.27
CA ASP A 327 7.74 -21.69 -6.61
C ASP A 327 8.01 -23.18 -6.92
N SER A 328 6.98 -23.89 -7.35
CA SER A 328 7.08 -25.33 -7.66
C SER A 328 8.00 -25.63 -8.86
N GLY A 329 8.09 -24.73 -9.83
CA GLY A 329 9.01 -24.84 -10.97
C GLY A 329 10.46 -24.71 -10.53
N ARG A 330 10.74 -23.82 -9.56
CA ARG A 330 12.08 -23.72 -8.95
C ARG A 330 12.45 -24.99 -8.21
N LEU A 331 11.51 -25.57 -7.42
CA LEU A 331 11.77 -26.86 -6.77
C LEU A 331 12.11 -27.93 -7.80
N ALA A 332 11.33 -28.06 -8.88
CA ALA A 332 11.60 -29.05 -9.92
C ALA A 332 12.99 -28.86 -10.54
N MET A 333 13.41 -27.63 -10.77
CA MET A 333 14.73 -27.29 -11.30
C MET A 333 15.85 -27.66 -10.32
N VAL A 334 15.71 -27.35 -9.04
CA VAL A 334 16.68 -27.72 -8.00
C VAL A 334 16.81 -29.23 -7.88
N LEU A 335 15.71 -29.97 -7.87
CA LEU A 335 15.72 -31.44 -7.83
C LEU A 335 16.44 -32.02 -9.06
N ALA A 336 16.17 -31.51 -10.26
CA ALA A 336 16.85 -31.95 -11.47
C ALA A 336 18.37 -31.71 -11.43
N VAL A 337 18.82 -30.58 -10.87
CA VAL A 337 20.24 -30.28 -10.66
C VAL A 337 20.86 -31.26 -9.66
N LEU A 338 20.19 -31.51 -8.53
CA LEU A 338 20.67 -32.43 -7.49
C LEU A 338 20.76 -33.88 -8.01
N GLU A 339 19.78 -34.31 -8.78
CA GLU A 339 19.83 -35.66 -9.43
C GLU A 339 20.98 -35.76 -10.42
N THR A 340 21.12 -34.77 -11.31
CA THR A 340 22.08 -34.83 -12.43
C THR A 340 23.52 -34.57 -11.97
N ARG A 341 23.74 -33.66 -11.02
CA ARG A 341 25.07 -33.20 -10.62
C ARG A 341 25.57 -33.85 -9.34
N CYS A 342 24.67 -34.20 -8.44
CA CYS A 342 25.01 -34.74 -7.10
C CYS A 342 24.69 -36.24 -7.00
N GLY A 343 24.03 -36.86 -8.00
CA GLY A 343 23.67 -38.27 -7.96
C GLY A 343 22.59 -38.62 -6.92
N LEU A 344 21.81 -37.62 -6.45
CA LEU A 344 20.76 -37.82 -5.46
C LEU A 344 19.44 -38.17 -6.18
N ALA A 345 18.94 -39.39 -6.01
CA ALA A 345 17.72 -39.85 -6.69
C ALA A 345 16.46 -39.42 -5.90
N PHE A 346 15.69 -38.46 -6.45
CA PHE A 346 14.41 -38.05 -5.87
C PHE A 346 13.21 -38.59 -6.65
N ALA A 347 13.41 -39.26 -7.80
CA ALA A 347 12.34 -39.68 -8.70
C ALA A 347 11.29 -40.58 -8.00
N SER A 348 11.72 -41.36 -6.99
CA SER A 348 10.87 -42.30 -6.26
C SER A 348 10.48 -41.79 -4.83
N HIS A 349 10.66 -40.51 -4.54
CA HIS A 349 10.40 -39.98 -3.19
C HIS A 349 9.44 -38.79 -3.25
N ASP A 350 8.58 -38.68 -2.24
CA ASP A 350 7.84 -37.45 -1.97
C ASP A 350 8.80 -36.37 -1.48
N VAL A 351 8.63 -35.14 -1.97
CA VAL A 351 9.42 -33.98 -1.54
C VAL A 351 8.49 -32.83 -1.16
N TYR A 352 8.70 -32.29 0.03
CA TYR A 352 7.99 -31.15 0.59
C TYR A 352 9.02 -30.08 0.97
N LEU A 353 8.76 -28.82 0.57
CA LEU A 353 9.65 -27.68 0.82
C LEU A 353 8.85 -26.46 1.26
#